data_733f0e2cacee939c6de41b8cf7a6333f
#
_entry.id   733f0e2cacee939c6de41b8cf7a6333f
#
_cell.length_a   1.000
_cell.length_b   1.000
_cell.length_c   1.000
_cell.angle_alpha   90.00
_cell.angle_beta   90.00
_cell.angle_gamma   90.00
#
_symmetry.space_group_name_H-M   'P 1'
#
loop_
_entity.id
_entity.type
_entity.pdbx_description
1 polymer ?
#
loop_
_entity_poly.entity_id
_entity_poly.type
_entity_poly.pdbx_seq_one_letter_code
_entity_poly.pdbx_strand_id
1 'polypeptide(L)'
;MKLFSFALAIRLVLFGIYSLAILPGQVQTTSAAEPAPAAVHYTGRWDFSDKTTPWCAWQGSSFQTSFRGTGLKAAIRSDREDYLRVIVDGDQRSTRKIKLEPGRRRYQLVANLTTGLHCVEVVKETYGGESRMYLERLSVTDGKLVPTQRPERRLKIQFYGDSNLAGHSLEHEKNNGGLEFTGCHFTCAGITARMLDAEYQNVSVGGARILGRANSVLSFYDKLDFYHDEPKWQFTKFPVDICVVNIGANNVGQSDKTSIINDYLTLLSAIRQAHPHAHIVVMNGFGWDRDEPANYTQEVVNKLADKNMSRVVFPWLFNEWHGCEYDHAGMARVLCDHLSTINPDWKPVREMDVVDGYGKDGDVANGSFEQVAPLGGFGWRYFQDGITRVHSPEQSPAGEWFLRIPEGSETHQPNPAHSAQRCTFHFQLRSADKGQATIRVEFRDQQYRNEIKDSAKDFKIQAGAQWLEHSVSVQSPAPTGDQSHDVWQIILRIIANEGTIDIDNVKLTSPNEKRDPAASTGANIPSVRKLKIK
;
A
#
# COMPACT_ATOMS: atom_id res chain seq x y z
N MET A 1 -16.47 81.80 -14.72
CA MET A 1 -16.49 82.78 -15.86
C MET A 1 -16.74 81.95 -17.12
N LYS A 2 -17.92 82.31 -17.79
CA LYS A 2 -18.39 81.85 -19.11
C LYS A 2 -18.59 80.36 -19.33
N LEU A 3 -19.77 79.76 -19.19
CA LEU A 3 -21.03 79.90 -19.99
C LEU A 3 -20.79 79.90 -21.51
N PHE A 4 -21.18 78.83 -22.18
CA PHE A 4 -22.01 78.96 -23.39
C PHE A 4 -22.81 77.69 -23.66
N SER A 5 -24.08 77.86 -23.62
CA SER A 5 -25.18 77.00 -24.03
C SER A 5 -25.39 77.16 -25.54
N PHE A 6 -25.76 76.09 -26.25
CA PHE A 6 -26.60 76.21 -27.43
C PHE A 6 -27.50 75.00 -27.62
N ALA A 7 -28.73 75.32 -27.86
CA ALA A 7 -29.87 74.45 -27.98
C ALA A 7 -30.23 74.14 -29.46
N LEU A 8 -30.90 73.02 -29.64
CA LEU A 8 -32.08 72.76 -30.46
C LEU A 8 -31.94 72.72 -31.99
N ALA A 9 -32.24 71.58 -32.55
CA ALA A 9 -33.18 71.47 -33.69
C ALA A 9 -33.71 70.05 -33.89
N ILE A 10 -35.00 69.92 -33.68
CA ILE A 10 -35.83 68.76 -34.00
C ILE A 10 -36.06 68.71 -35.51
N ARG A 11 -35.86 67.61 -36.19
CA ARG A 11 -36.54 67.23 -37.42
C ARG A 11 -37.04 65.78 -37.33
N LEU A 12 -38.37 65.66 -37.23
CA LEU A 12 -39.11 64.42 -37.49
C LEU A 12 -38.99 64.09 -38.99
N VAL A 13 -38.61 62.90 -39.31
CA VAL A 13 -38.92 62.25 -40.58
C VAL A 13 -39.49 60.89 -40.28
N LEU A 14 -40.77 60.69 -40.54
CA LEU A 14 -41.50 59.46 -40.58
C LEU A 14 -40.97 58.62 -41.74
N PHE A 15 -40.45 57.44 -41.51
CA PHE A 15 -40.34 56.41 -42.52
C PHE A 15 -40.84 55.09 -41.96
N GLY A 16 -41.59 54.38 -42.80
CA GLY A 16 -42.47 53.31 -42.52
C GLY A 16 -41.75 52.02 -41.97
N ILE A 17 -42.50 51.39 -41.13
CA ILE A 17 -42.13 50.10 -40.52
C ILE A 17 -42.38 48.99 -41.55
N TYR A 18 -41.31 48.38 -42.07
CA TYR A 18 -41.37 47.06 -42.63
C TYR A 18 -40.86 46.11 -41.56
N SER A 19 -41.77 45.34 -40.94
CA SER A 19 -41.44 44.27 -40.05
C SER A 19 -40.88 43.08 -40.84
N LEU A 20 -39.57 42.93 -40.84
CA LEU A 20 -38.91 41.67 -41.27
C LEU A 20 -38.90 40.74 -40.07
N ALA A 21 -39.74 39.70 -40.08
CA ALA A 21 -39.70 38.63 -39.12
C ALA A 21 -38.40 37.82 -39.33
N ILE A 22 -37.41 38.04 -38.47
CA ILE A 22 -36.22 37.20 -38.37
C ILE A 22 -36.63 35.96 -37.58
N LEU A 23 -36.78 34.81 -38.25
CA LEU A 23 -36.87 33.51 -37.64
C LEU A 23 -35.58 33.25 -36.85
N PRO A 24 -35.64 32.78 -35.59
CA PRO A 24 -34.43 32.43 -34.86
C PRO A 24 -33.81 31.21 -35.56
N GLY A 25 -32.68 31.43 -36.21
CA GLY A 25 -31.83 30.36 -36.69
C GLY A 25 -31.42 29.47 -35.49
N GLN A 26 -31.84 28.23 -35.52
CA GLN A 26 -31.29 27.22 -34.59
C GLN A 26 -29.79 27.15 -34.86
N VAL A 27 -29.02 27.69 -33.92
CA VAL A 27 -27.59 27.38 -33.83
C VAL A 27 -27.53 25.91 -33.40
N GLN A 28 -27.33 25.00 -34.35
CA GLN A 28 -26.90 23.66 -34.07
C GLN A 28 -25.51 23.76 -33.47
N THR A 29 -25.42 23.69 -32.14
CA THR A 29 -24.19 23.38 -31.46
C THR A 29 -23.84 21.95 -31.87
N THR A 30 -22.95 21.84 -32.83
CA THR A 30 -22.26 20.54 -33.07
C THR A 30 -21.51 20.23 -31.79
N SER A 31 -22.10 19.38 -30.96
CA SER A 31 -21.37 18.70 -29.88
C SER A 31 -20.14 18.08 -30.54
N ALA A 32 -18.95 18.56 -30.16
CA ALA A 32 -17.73 17.87 -30.55
C ALA A 32 -17.89 16.42 -30.11
N ALA A 33 -17.86 15.47 -31.04
CA ALA A 33 -17.94 14.07 -30.73
C ALA A 33 -16.83 13.77 -29.69
N GLU A 34 -17.19 13.18 -28.56
CA GLU A 34 -16.19 12.73 -27.60
C GLU A 34 -15.17 11.86 -28.32
N PRO A 35 -13.86 12.06 -28.06
CA PRO A 35 -12.83 11.25 -28.69
C PRO A 35 -13.10 9.78 -28.38
N ALA A 36 -13.02 8.95 -29.41
CA ALA A 36 -13.24 7.51 -29.27
C ALA A 36 -12.32 6.95 -28.15
N PRO A 37 -12.84 6.13 -27.22
CA PRO A 37 -12.05 5.57 -26.14
C PRO A 37 -10.77 4.89 -26.65
N ALA A 38 -9.63 5.16 -26.00
CA ALA A 38 -8.36 4.55 -26.36
C ALA A 38 -8.39 3.03 -26.14
N ALA A 39 -7.67 2.28 -26.97
CA ALA A 39 -7.56 0.84 -26.78
C ALA A 39 -6.70 0.46 -25.57
N VAL A 40 -5.80 1.35 -25.13
CA VAL A 40 -4.91 1.16 -23.99
C VAL A 40 -4.93 2.40 -23.11
N HIS A 41 -5.11 2.20 -21.81
CA HIS A 41 -4.96 3.22 -20.78
C HIS A 41 -3.67 2.99 -20.00
N TYR A 42 -2.97 4.06 -19.69
CA TYR A 42 -1.71 4.05 -18.98
C TYR A 42 -1.85 4.75 -17.63
N THR A 43 -1.29 4.17 -16.58
CA THR A 43 -1.20 4.75 -15.23
C THR A 43 0.27 4.79 -14.80
N GLY A 44 0.65 5.80 -14.01
CA GLY A 44 2.04 5.96 -13.58
C GLY A 44 2.83 6.90 -14.48
N ARG A 45 4.16 6.80 -14.41
CA ARG A 45 5.06 7.66 -15.20
C ARG A 45 5.47 6.97 -16.49
N TRP A 46 4.85 7.38 -17.58
CA TRP A 46 5.14 6.89 -18.93
C TRP A 46 5.75 7.99 -19.79
N ASP A 47 6.70 7.60 -20.61
CA ASP A 47 7.20 8.41 -21.72
C ASP A 47 6.49 8.03 -23.02
N PHE A 48 5.98 9.03 -23.71
CA PHE A 48 5.27 8.93 -24.99
C PHE A 48 5.99 9.71 -26.09
N SER A 49 7.28 9.98 -25.96
CA SER A 49 8.08 10.63 -26.99
C SER A 49 8.06 9.83 -28.29
N ASP A 50 8.08 8.51 -28.18
CA ASP A 50 7.69 7.58 -29.24
C ASP A 50 6.34 6.95 -28.90
N LYS A 51 5.28 7.39 -29.58
CA LYS A 51 3.92 6.87 -29.38
C LYS A 51 3.74 5.42 -29.79
N THR A 52 4.66 4.86 -30.59
CA THR A 52 4.61 3.48 -31.04
C THR A 52 5.25 2.51 -30.05
N THR A 53 6.12 3.02 -29.19
CA THR A 53 6.82 2.25 -28.16
C THR A 53 6.89 3.01 -26.83
N PRO A 54 5.74 3.36 -26.23
CA PRO A 54 5.73 4.02 -24.92
C PRO A 54 6.43 3.15 -23.88
N TRP A 55 7.12 3.82 -22.93
CA TRP A 55 7.85 3.11 -21.89
C TRP A 55 7.64 3.70 -20.50
N CYS A 56 7.85 2.86 -19.50
CA CYS A 56 7.91 3.27 -18.08
C CYS A 56 9.08 2.56 -17.38
N ALA A 57 9.53 3.13 -16.27
CA ALA A 57 10.57 2.52 -15.45
C ALA A 57 10.11 2.30 -14.00
N TRP A 58 9.31 3.21 -13.47
CA TRP A 58 8.88 3.13 -12.08
C TRP A 58 7.86 2.02 -11.84
N GLN A 59 8.04 1.33 -10.71
CA GLN A 59 7.08 0.34 -10.21
C GLN A 59 5.68 0.95 -10.02
N GLY A 60 4.66 0.11 -10.12
CA GLY A 60 3.26 0.53 -10.09
C GLY A 60 2.78 1.21 -11.37
N SER A 61 3.69 1.54 -12.31
CA SER A 61 3.26 1.95 -13.64
C SER A 61 2.56 0.79 -14.32
N SER A 62 1.39 1.04 -14.89
CA SER A 62 0.56 -0.01 -15.49
C SER A 62 -0.03 0.42 -16.84
N PHE A 63 -0.45 -0.57 -17.61
CA PHE A 63 -1.35 -0.37 -18.71
C PHE A 63 -2.56 -1.29 -18.58
N GLN A 64 -3.70 -0.81 -19.01
CA GLN A 64 -4.96 -1.55 -19.04
C GLN A 64 -5.54 -1.58 -20.44
N THR A 65 -6.04 -2.74 -20.87
CA THR A 65 -6.65 -2.93 -22.18
C THR A 65 -7.84 -3.85 -22.10
N SER A 66 -8.82 -3.63 -22.98
CA SER A 66 -9.98 -4.51 -23.13
C SER A 66 -9.94 -5.22 -24.47
N PHE A 67 -10.42 -6.46 -24.52
CA PHE A 67 -10.49 -7.24 -25.74
C PHE A 67 -11.66 -8.23 -25.72
N ARG A 68 -12.10 -8.64 -26.91
CA ARG A 68 -12.95 -9.82 -27.10
C ARG A 68 -12.09 -10.93 -27.66
N GLY A 69 -12.07 -12.10 -27.02
CA GLY A 69 -11.25 -13.23 -27.41
C GLY A 69 -10.97 -14.18 -26.28
N THR A 70 -9.97 -15.07 -26.45
CA THR A 70 -9.63 -16.13 -25.49
C THR A 70 -8.27 -15.92 -24.83
N GLY A 71 -7.51 -14.90 -25.26
CA GLY A 71 -6.19 -14.63 -24.69
C GLY A 71 -5.56 -13.35 -25.23
N LEU A 72 -4.54 -12.89 -24.51
CA LEU A 72 -3.80 -11.68 -24.82
C LEU A 72 -2.29 -11.94 -24.77
N LYS A 73 -1.58 -11.47 -25.80
CA LYS A 73 -0.11 -11.47 -25.87
C LYS A 73 0.40 -10.05 -25.99
N ALA A 74 1.58 -9.80 -25.44
CA ALA A 74 2.29 -8.54 -25.61
C ALA A 74 3.70 -8.77 -26.18
N ALA A 75 4.12 -7.92 -27.11
CA ALA A 75 5.53 -7.73 -27.42
C ALA A 75 6.05 -6.63 -26.50
N ILE A 76 7.01 -6.98 -25.67
CA ILE A 76 7.61 -6.10 -24.68
C ILE A 76 9.12 -6.16 -24.85
N ARG A 77 9.77 -4.99 -24.77
CA ARG A 77 11.21 -4.88 -24.60
C ARG A 77 11.51 -4.43 -23.18
N SER A 78 12.42 -5.10 -22.51
CA SER A 78 12.91 -4.69 -21.19
C SER A 78 14.43 -4.51 -21.26
N ASP A 79 14.95 -3.48 -20.59
CA ASP A 79 16.39 -3.23 -20.58
C ASP A 79 17.13 -4.21 -19.65
N ARG A 80 16.43 -4.75 -18.64
CA ARG A 80 16.97 -5.72 -17.67
C ARG A 80 15.94 -6.80 -17.37
N GLU A 81 16.31 -7.76 -16.54
CA GLU A 81 15.35 -8.64 -15.88
C GLU A 81 14.33 -7.80 -15.11
N ASP A 82 13.07 -8.10 -15.26
CA ASP A 82 11.96 -7.34 -14.69
C ASP A 82 10.77 -8.27 -14.42
N TYR A 83 9.78 -7.80 -13.68
CA TYR A 83 8.59 -8.56 -13.36
C TYR A 83 7.33 -7.73 -13.59
N LEU A 84 6.32 -8.38 -14.14
CA LEU A 84 4.99 -7.83 -14.34
C LEU A 84 3.96 -8.64 -13.55
N ARG A 85 2.94 -7.95 -13.08
CA ARG A 85 1.71 -8.58 -12.57
C ARG A 85 0.60 -8.39 -13.56
N VAL A 86 -0.12 -9.46 -13.84
CA VAL A 86 -1.28 -9.48 -14.73
C VAL A 86 -2.53 -9.73 -13.90
N ILE A 87 -3.48 -8.83 -14.01
CA ILE A 87 -4.79 -8.88 -13.35
C ILE A 87 -5.84 -8.99 -14.44
N VAL A 88 -6.69 -10.01 -14.37
CA VAL A 88 -7.77 -10.26 -15.34
C VAL A 88 -9.10 -9.92 -14.71
N ASP A 89 -9.91 -9.12 -15.42
CA ASP A 89 -11.27 -8.75 -15.01
C ASP A 89 -11.39 -8.16 -13.59
N GLY A 90 -10.27 -7.58 -13.11
CA GLY A 90 -10.19 -6.98 -11.77
C GLY A 90 -10.03 -7.97 -10.63
N ASP A 91 -9.84 -9.25 -10.91
CA ASP A 91 -9.64 -10.27 -9.88
C ASP A 91 -8.25 -10.15 -9.25
N GLN A 92 -8.19 -9.56 -8.07
CA GLN A 92 -6.96 -9.35 -7.31
C GLN A 92 -6.42 -10.64 -6.66
N ARG A 93 -7.26 -11.67 -6.55
CA ARG A 93 -6.90 -12.93 -5.90
C ARG A 93 -6.25 -13.93 -6.86
N SER A 94 -6.53 -13.81 -8.16
CA SER A 94 -6.01 -14.69 -9.20
C SER A 94 -4.96 -13.99 -10.08
N THR A 95 -4.09 -13.19 -9.48
CA THR A 95 -3.06 -12.47 -10.22
C THR A 95 -1.93 -13.41 -10.67
N ARG A 96 -1.30 -13.07 -11.78
CA ARG A 96 -0.17 -13.82 -12.31
C ARG A 96 1.06 -12.92 -12.42
N LYS A 97 2.20 -13.39 -11.92
CA LYS A 97 3.49 -12.74 -12.11
C LYS A 97 4.23 -13.32 -13.31
N ILE A 98 4.79 -12.45 -14.12
CA ILE A 98 5.54 -12.82 -15.35
C ILE A 98 6.92 -12.19 -15.25
N LYS A 99 7.95 -13.03 -15.41
CA LYS A 99 9.33 -12.58 -15.56
C LYS A 99 9.57 -12.05 -16.97
N LEU A 100 10.16 -10.87 -17.06
CA LEU A 100 10.67 -10.31 -18.31
C LEU A 100 12.17 -10.56 -18.42
N GLU A 101 12.59 -11.13 -19.52
CA GLU A 101 14.01 -11.25 -19.87
C GLU A 101 14.49 -10.00 -20.61
N PRO A 102 15.75 -9.62 -20.46
CA PRO A 102 16.33 -8.50 -21.22
C PRO A 102 16.12 -8.63 -22.73
N GLY A 103 15.90 -7.50 -23.39
CA GLY A 103 15.64 -7.44 -24.82
C GLY A 103 14.16 -7.58 -25.17
N ARG A 104 13.91 -7.70 -26.49
CA ARG A 104 12.55 -7.81 -27.04
C ARG A 104 12.07 -9.26 -26.99
N ARG A 105 10.90 -9.48 -26.38
CA ARG A 105 10.26 -10.80 -26.29
C ARG A 105 8.75 -10.69 -26.50
N ARG A 106 8.11 -11.82 -26.79
CA ARG A 106 6.66 -11.97 -26.80
C ARG A 106 6.25 -12.75 -25.55
N TYR A 107 5.32 -12.20 -24.79
CA TYR A 107 4.82 -12.78 -23.56
C TYR A 107 3.35 -13.12 -23.70
N GLN A 108 2.96 -14.32 -23.25
CA GLN A 108 1.56 -14.67 -23.08
C GLN A 108 1.10 -14.05 -21.76
N LEU A 109 0.35 -12.95 -21.84
CA LEU A 109 -0.20 -12.30 -20.65
C LEU A 109 -1.33 -13.15 -20.07
N VAL A 110 -2.26 -13.56 -20.93
CA VAL A 110 -3.44 -14.35 -20.56
C VAL A 110 -3.74 -15.36 -21.66
N ALA A 111 -4.17 -16.58 -21.28
CA ALA A 111 -4.58 -17.63 -22.20
C ALA A 111 -5.77 -18.43 -21.64
N ASN A 112 -6.47 -19.12 -22.53
CA ASN A 112 -7.56 -20.06 -22.19
C ASN A 112 -8.71 -19.43 -21.42
N LEU A 113 -8.99 -18.15 -21.64
CA LEU A 113 -10.21 -17.53 -21.16
C LEU A 113 -11.42 -18.04 -21.94
N THR A 114 -12.60 -17.96 -21.35
CA THR A 114 -13.84 -18.13 -22.07
C THR A 114 -13.97 -17.07 -23.16
N THR A 115 -14.57 -17.39 -24.31
CA THR A 115 -14.81 -16.38 -25.34
C THR A 115 -15.70 -15.28 -24.78
N GLY A 116 -15.21 -14.06 -24.74
CA GLY A 116 -15.93 -12.95 -24.10
C GLY A 116 -15.22 -11.62 -24.17
N LEU A 117 -15.81 -10.64 -23.48
CA LEU A 117 -15.18 -9.36 -23.20
C LEU A 117 -14.36 -9.51 -21.92
N HIS A 118 -13.07 -9.19 -22.01
CA HIS A 118 -12.15 -9.21 -20.90
C HIS A 118 -11.42 -7.89 -20.76
N CYS A 119 -11.07 -7.55 -19.54
CA CYS A 119 -10.21 -6.44 -19.21
C CYS A 119 -8.93 -6.95 -18.54
N VAL A 120 -7.78 -6.53 -19.01
CA VAL A 120 -6.48 -6.92 -18.42
C VAL A 120 -5.72 -5.68 -18.02
N GLU A 121 -5.30 -5.64 -16.77
CA GLU A 121 -4.33 -4.68 -16.25
C GLU A 121 -2.98 -5.39 -16.09
N VAL A 122 -1.91 -4.70 -16.50
CA VAL A 122 -0.52 -5.19 -16.38
C VAL A 122 0.29 -4.15 -15.64
N VAL A 123 0.78 -4.51 -14.46
CA VAL A 123 1.51 -3.64 -13.54
C VAL A 123 2.98 -4.03 -13.51
N LYS A 124 3.86 -3.04 -13.60
CA LYS A 124 5.30 -3.22 -13.39
C LYS A 124 5.58 -3.42 -11.91
N GLU A 125 6.22 -4.53 -11.55
CA GLU A 125 6.47 -4.93 -10.16
C GLU A 125 7.87 -4.59 -9.66
N THR A 126 8.88 -4.65 -10.51
CA THR A 126 10.28 -4.47 -10.10
C THR A 126 10.53 -3.02 -9.70
N TYR A 127 11.11 -2.87 -8.53
CA TYR A 127 11.31 -1.58 -7.89
C TYR A 127 12.52 -0.79 -8.42
N GLY A 128 12.55 0.50 -8.05
CA GLY A 128 13.73 1.36 -8.15
C GLY A 128 13.87 2.15 -9.44
N GLY A 129 12.94 2.00 -10.39
CA GLY A 129 13.02 2.75 -11.64
C GLY A 129 14.24 2.42 -12.51
N GLU A 130 14.87 1.27 -12.28
CA GLU A 130 16.16 0.90 -12.89
C GLU A 130 16.05 0.22 -14.24
N SER A 131 14.87 -0.28 -14.58
CA SER A 131 14.61 -0.99 -15.84
C SER A 131 13.51 -0.30 -16.62
N ARG A 132 13.78 0.10 -17.86
CA ARG A 132 12.74 0.58 -18.77
C ARG A 132 12.03 -0.60 -19.40
N MET A 133 10.71 -0.59 -19.29
CA MET A 133 9.80 -1.50 -19.97
C MET A 133 9.08 -0.77 -21.10
N TYR A 134 9.20 -1.25 -22.32
CA TYR A 134 8.59 -0.69 -23.52
C TYR A 134 7.45 -1.58 -23.99
N LEU A 135 6.25 -1.03 -24.10
CA LEU A 135 5.12 -1.73 -24.70
C LEU A 135 5.10 -1.48 -26.20
N GLU A 136 5.39 -2.52 -27.01
CA GLU A 136 5.49 -2.36 -28.45
C GLU A 136 4.22 -2.80 -29.19
N ARG A 137 3.59 -3.88 -28.74
CA ARG A 137 2.40 -4.41 -29.43
C ARG A 137 1.57 -5.31 -28.52
N LEU A 138 0.26 -5.18 -28.66
CA LEU A 138 -0.71 -6.15 -28.12
C LEU A 138 -1.33 -6.97 -29.25
N SER A 139 -1.61 -8.24 -28.99
CA SER A 139 -2.30 -9.13 -29.91
C SER A 139 -3.25 -10.07 -29.17
N VAL A 140 -4.46 -10.19 -29.67
CA VAL A 140 -5.53 -10.99 -29.08
C VAL A 140 -5.58 -12.35 -29.76
N THR A 141 -5.78 -13.41 -28.98
CA THR A 141 -6.05 -14.76 -29.50
C THR A 141 -7.55 -14.89 -29.75
N ASP A 142 -7.91 -15.35 -30.94
CA ASP A 142 -9.30 -15.55 -31.38
C ASP A 142 -10.19 -14.32 -31.20
N GLY A 143 -9.66 -13.14 -31.57
CA GLY A 143 -10.44 -11.94 -31.34
C GLY A 143 -9.74 -10.63 -31.69
N LYS A 144 -10.15 -9.56 -31.02
CA LYS A 144 -9.64 -8.20 -31.27
C LYS A 144 -9.65 -7.34 -30.02
N LEU A 145 -8.78 -6.33 -30.01
CA LEU A 145 -8.85 -5.24 -29.03
C LEU A 145 -10.15 -4.46 -29.23
N VAL A 146 -10.71 -3.99 -28.13
CA VAL A 146 -11.87 -3.09 -28.12
C VAL A 146 -11.53 -1.83 -27.31
N PRO A 147 -12.28 -0.74 -27.52
CA PRO A 147 -12.10 0.45 -26.70
C PRO A 147 -12.22 0.11 -25.21
N THR A 148 -11.24 0.53 -24.45
CA THR A 148 -11.22 0.32 -23.00
C THR A 148 -11.97 1.48 -22.35
N GLN A 149 -13.08 1.16 -21.69
CA GLN A 149 -13.77 2.15 -20.86
C GLN A 149 -13.13 2.12 -19.47
N ARG A 150 -12.52 3.21 -19.10
CA ARG A 150 -12.06 3.42 -17.73
C ARG A 150 -12.72 4.69 -17.22
N PRO A 151 -13.54 4.60 -16.16
CA PRO A 151 -14.04 5.80 -15.52
C PRO A 151 -12.85 6.62 -15.01
N GLU A 152 -12.95 7.93 -15.06
CA GLU A 152 -11.97 8.81 -14.44
C GLU A 152 -11.87 8.45 -12.95
N ARG A 153 -10.64 8.24 -12.48
CA ARG A 153 -10.42 7.93 -11.08
C ARG A 153 -10.66 9.17 -10.24
N ARG A 154 -11.26 8.94 -9.08
CA ARG A 154 -11.68 10.00 -8.16
C ARG A 154 -10.53 10.82 -7.60
N LEU A 155 -9.38 10.19 -7.37
CA LEU A 155 -8.21 10.79 -6.72
C LEU A 155 -6.92 10.45 -7.47
N LYS A 156 -5.92 11.30 -7.29
CA LYS A 156 -4.55 11.08 -7.76
C LYS A 156 -3.57 11.17 -6.60
N ILE A 157 -2.75 10.14 -6.44
CA ILE A 157 -1.83 10.02 -5.31
C ILE A 157 -0.39 9.83 -5.82
N GLN A 158 0.54 10.62 -5.28
CA GLN A 158 1.97 10.41 -5.46
C GLN A 158 2.56 9.79 -4.20
N PHE A 159 3.33 8.72 -4.35
CA PHE A 159 4.13 8.13 -3.28
C PHE A 159 5.62 8.32 -3.55
N TYR A 160 6.35 8.73 -2.51
CA TYR A 160 7.82 8.79 -2.48
C TYR A 160 8.34 7.99 -1.29
N GLY A 161 9.33 7.14 -1.50
CA GLY A 161 9.84 6.32 -0.41
C GLY A 161 11.11 5.54 -0.70
N ASP A 162 11.36 4.60 0.17
CA ASP A 162 12.48 3.67 0.10
C ASP A 162 12.05 2.26 -0.32
N SER A 163 12.83 1.26 0.07
CA SER A 163 12.58 -0.15 -0.25
C SER A 163 11.22 -0.66 0.22
N ASN A 164 10.68 -0.13 1.31
CA ASN A 164 9.38 -0.56 1.81
C ASN A 164 8.26 -0.20 0.82
N LEU A 165 8.14 1.08 0.44
CA LEU A 165 7.15 1.48 -0.56
C LEU A 165 7.42 0.90 -1.95
N ALA A 166 8.69 0.62 -2.25
CA ALA A 166 9.04 -0.04 -3.50
C ALA A 166 8.61 -1.51 -3.56
N GLY A 167 8.26 -2.13 -2.43
CA GLY A 167 7.82 -3.52 -2.35
C GLY A 167 8.96 -4.54 -2.31
N HIS A 168 10.14 -4.14 -1.80
CA HIS A 168 11.27 -5.04 -1.64
C HIS A 168 10.93 -6.19 -0.70
N SER A 169 11.20 -7.43 -1.11
CA SER A 169 10.95 -8.65 -0.32
C SER A 169 9.49 -8.88 0.10
N LEU A 170 8.54 -8.13 -0.46
CA LEU A 170 7.14 -8.16 -0.03
C LEU A 170 6.50 -9.53 -0.18
N GLU A 171 6.89 -10.27 -1.22
CA GLU A 171 6.36 -11.60 -1.56
C GLU A 171 7.14 -12.75 -0.92
N HIS A 172 7.92 -12.47 0.10
CA HIS A 172 8.67 -13.50 0.81
C HIS A 172 8.46 -13.37 2.32
N GLU A 173 8.17 -14.47 2.99
CA GLU A 173 7.89 -14.50 4.42
C GLU A 173 9.12 -14.14 5.27
N LYS A 174 10.31 -14.40 4.72
CA LYS A 174 11.59 -13.98 5.27
C LYS A 174 12.18 -12.91 4.37
N ASN A 175 12.82 -11.92 4.93
CA ASN A 175 13.42 -10.83 4.15
C ASN A 175 14.42 -11.37 3.09
N ASN A 176 13.95 -11.56 1.87
CA ASN A 176 14.72 -12.04 0.73
C ASN A 176 14.72 -10.99 -0.39
N GLY A 177 15.90 -10.49 -0.73
CA GLY A 177 16.08 -9.42 -1.70
C GLY A 177 16.06 -9.83 -3.17
N GLY A 178 15.68 -11.06 -3.52
CA GLY A 178 15.53 -11.49 -4.91
C GLY A 178 14.47 -10.64 -5.65
N LEU A 179 14.73 -10.33 -6.92
CA LEU A 179 13.79 -9.52 -7.73
C LEU A 179 12.44 -10.19 -7.90
N GLU A 180 12.41 -11.51 -7.89
CA GLU A 180 11.20 -12.33 -7.93
C GLU A 180 10.28 -12.11 -6.74
N PHE A 181 10.81 -11.63 -5.61
CA PHE A 181 10.06 -11.37 -4.40
C PHE A 181 9.63 -9.90 -4.23
N THR A 182 9.94 -9.05 -5.19
CA THR A 182 9.39 -7.68 -5.19
C THR A 182 7.93 -7.66 -5.61
N GLY A 183 7.10 -6.84 -4.96
CA GLY A 183 5.67 -6.80 -5.21
C GLY A 183 5.06 -5.41 -5.03
N CYS A 184 5.25 -4.49 -5.97
CA CYS A 184 4.71 -3.13 -5.86
C CYS A 184 3.19 -3.08 -5.77
N HIS A 185 2.50 -3.95 -6.49
CA HIS A 185 1.04 -3.96 -6.55
C HIS A 185 0.37 -4.16 -5.18
N PHE A 186 1.02 -4.94 -4.31
CA PHE A 186 0.53 -5.24 -2.96
C PHE A 186 1.24 -4.43 -1.87
N THR A 187 1.98 -3.38 -2.23
CA THR A 187 2.44 -2.40 -1.23
C THR A 187 1.27 -1.57 -0.71
N CYS A 188 1.49 -0.90 0.40
CA CYS A 188 0.51 0.02 0.94
C CYS A 188 0.12 1.10 -0.10
N ALA A 189 1.01 1.49 -1.00
CA ALA A 189 0.71 2.42 -2.08
C ALA A 189 -0.34 1.86 -3.06
N GLY A 190 -0.13 0.65 -3.57
CA GLY A 190 -1.07 0.01 -4.49
C GLY A 190 -2.40 -0.34 -3.84
N ILE A 191 -2.38 -0.85 -2.61
CA ILE A 191 -3.59 -1.18 -1.85
C ILE A 191 -4.40 0.09 -1.54
N THR A 192 -3.76 1.15 -1.02
CA THR A 192 -4.43 2.44 -0.74
C THR A 192 -5.07 3.02 -2.00
N ALA A 193 -4.36 3.00 -3.13
CA ALA A 193 -4.90 3.48 -4.39
C ALA A 193 -6.17 2.73 -4.81
N ARG A 194 -6.19 1.40 -4.65
CA ARG A 194 -7.38 0.59 -4.96
C ARG A 194 -8.53 0.86 -3.99
N MET A 195 -8.26 0.93 -2.69
CA MET A 195 -9.29 1.24 -1.67
C MET A 195 -9.94 2.60 -1.92
N LEU A 196 -9.17 3.60 -2.33
CA LEU A 196 -9.64 4.97 -2.58
C LEU A 196 -10.17 5.20 -4.01
N ASP A 197 -10.11 4.20 -4.89
CA ASP A 197 -10.36 4.34 -6.33
C ASP A 197 -9.50 5.47 -6.94
N ALA A 198 -8.21 5.44 -6.66
CA ALA A 198 -7.25 6.46 -7.09
C ALA A 198 -6.33 5.99 -8.21
N GLU A 199 -5.88 6.94 -9.04
CA GLU A 199 -4.65 6.76 -9.81
C GLU A 199 -3.45 7.05 -8.93
N TYR A 200 -2.35 6.34 -9.11
CA TYR A 200 -1.17 6.59 -8.30
C TYR A 200 0.13 6.48 -9.09
N GLN A 201 1.15 7.12 -8.54
CA GLN A 201 2.55 6.95 -8.93
C GLN A 201 3.35 6.55 -7.70
N ASN A 202 4.21 5.55 -7.84
CA ASN A 202 5.12 5.12 -6.79
C ASN A 202 6.57 5.31 -7.27
N VAL A 203 7.23 6.29 -6.70
CA VAL A 203 8.62 6.67 -7.02
C VAL A 203 9.46 6.43 -5.79
N SER A 204 9.92 5.19 -5.65
CA SER A 204 10.63 4.70 -4.46
C SER A 204 11.84 3.86 -4.87
N VAL A 205 12.92 3.96 -4.11
CA VAL A 205 14.21 3.32 -4.43
C VAL A 205 14.76 2.60 -3.21
N GLY A 206 15.27 1.39 -3.41
CA GLY A 206 15.91 0.61 -2.35
C GLY A 206 17.08 1.37 -1.70
N GLY A 207 17.12 1.39 -0.37
CA GLY A 207 18.15 2.12 0.39
C GLY A 207 18.06 3.63 0.28
N ALA A 208 16.95 4.18 -0.26
CA ALA A 208 16.82 5.63 -0.40
C ALA A 208 16.85 6.34 0.95
N ARG A 209 17.45 7.53 0.95
CA ARG A 209 17.57 8.43 2.09
C ARG A 209 16.80 9.72 1.86
N ILE A 210 16.61 10.46 2.91
CA ILE A 210 15.97 11.78 2.85
C ILE A 210 16.81 12.68 1.96
N LEU A 211 18.07 12.93 2.31
CA LEU A 211 19.04 13.69 1.55
C LEU A 211 20.45 13.07 1.66
N GLY A 212 21.42 13.68 1.01
CA GLY A 212 22.86 13.50 1.26
C GLY A 212 23.54 12.36 0.51
N ARG A 213 22.85 11.65 -0.39
CA ARG A 213 23.44 10.61 -1.26
C ARG A 213 22.83 10.60 -2.64
N ALA A 214 23.48 9.90 -3.58
CA ALA A 214 22.98 9.75 -4.95
C ALA A 214 21.59 9.11 -5.06
N ASN A 215 21.20 8.33 -4.06
CA ASN A 215 19.85 7.74 -3.96
C ASN A 215 18.93 8.46 -2.97
N SER A 216 19.16 9.75 -2.70
CA SER A 216 18.18 10.55 -1.94
C SER A 216 16.94 10.85 -2.79
N VAL A 217 15.80 11.05 -2.15
CA VAL A 217 14.52 11.28 -2.86
C VAL A 217 14.64 12.42 -3.86
N LEU A 218 15.31 13.52 -3.51
CA LEU A 218 15.50 14.66 -4.41
C LEU A 218 16.38 14.35 -5.64
N SER A 219 17.15 13.27 -5.63
CA SER A 219 17.93 12.87 -6.80
C SER A 219 17.12 12.16 -7.88
N PHE A 220 15.88 11.70 -7.55
CA PHE A 220 15.07 10.94 -8.48
C PHE A 220 13.58 11.32 -8.52
N TYR A 221 13.09 12.19 -7.63
CA TYR A 221 11.65 12.49 -7.48
C TYR A 221 11.01 13.06 -8.76
N ASP A 222 11.78 13.71 -9.60
CA ASP A 222 11.36 14.35 -10.86
C ASP A 222 11.85 13.60 -12.12
N LYS A 223 12.31 12.35 -11.99
CA LYS A 223 12.83 11.56 -13.11
C LYS A 223 11.77 10.62 -13.70
N LEU A 224 11.97 10.25 -14.95
CA LEU A 224 11.23 9.17 -15.62
C LEU A 224 11.82 7.78 -15.38
N ASP A 225 13.13 7.70 -15.14
CA ASP A 225 13.83 6.53 -14.63
C ASP A 225 14.97 6.94 -13.68
N PHE A 226 15.54 5.98 -12.97
CA PHE A 226 16.53 6.26 -11.93
C PHE A 226 17.87 6.77 -12.48
N TYR A 227 18.34 6.28 -13.62
CA TYR A 227 19.70 6.52 -14.11
C TYR A 227 19.87 7.77 -14.97
N HIS A 228 18.78 8.28 -15.58
CA HIS A 228 18.86 9.39 -16.51
C HIS A 228 18.23 10.65 -15.93
N ASP A 229 18.93 11.75 -16.05
CA ASP A 229 18.43 13.06 -15.60
C ASP A 229 17.38 13.65 -16.54
N GLU A 230 17.39 13.22 -17.80
CA GLU A 230 16.45 13.67 -18.81
C GLU A 230 15.79 12.48 -19.55
N PRO A 231 14.55 12.62 -19.99
CA PRO A 231 13.66 13.77 -19.77
C PRO A 231 13.13 13.82 -18.34
N LYS A 232 12.91 15.03 -17.82
CA LYS A 232 12.30 15.25 -16.50
C LYS A 232 10.80 14.95 -16.54
N TRP A 233 10.27 14.43 -15.41
CA TRP A 233 8.84 14.32 -15.21
C TRP A 233 8.20 15.69 -15.04
N GLN A 234 7.14 15.93 -15.79
CA GLN A 234 6.37 17.17 -15.71
C GLN A 234 5.19 16.97 -14.74
N PHE A 235 5.28 17.52 -13.54
CA PHE A 235 4.27 17.35 -12.49
C PHE A 235 2.87 17.83 -12.92
N THR A 236 2.80 18.81 -13.84
CA THR A 236 1.54 19.29 -14.41
C THR A 236 0.78 18.25 -15.23
N LYS A 237 1.44 17.17 -15.68
CA LYS A 237 0.78 16.04 -16.35
C LYS A 237 -0.02 15.16 -15.39
N PHE A 238 0.32 15.22 -14.11
CA PHE A 238 -0.34 14.43 -13.08
C PHE A 238 -0.46 15.27 -11.80
N PRO A 239 -1.34 16.30 -11.80
CA PRO A 239 -1.61 17.07 -10.58
C PRO A 239 -2.25 16.16 -9.55
N VAL A 240 -1.64 16.05 -8.37
CA VAL A 240 -2.07 15.10 -7.34
C VAL A 240 -2.86 15.79 -6.24
N ASP A 241 -3.83 15.07 -5.69
CA ASP A 241 -4.61 15.49 -4.52
C ASP A 241 -3.84 15.19 -3.22
N ILE A 242 -3.12 14.08 -3.19
CA ILE A 242 -2.41 13.57 -2.02
C ILE A 242 -0.97 13.21 -2.42
N CYS A 243 -0.02 13.60 -1.59
CA CYS A 243 1.38 13.18 -1.71
C CYS A 243 1.82 12.49 -0.42
N VAL A 244 2.15 11.21 -0.48
CA VAL A 244 2.61 10.42 0.67
C VAL A 244 4.13 10.28 0.61
N VAL A 245 4.80 10.63 1.69
CA VAL A 245 6.25 10.53 1.85
C VAL A 245 6.56 9.53 2.96
N ASN A 246 7.08 8.37 2.61
CA ASN A 246 7.49 7.31 3.55
C ASN A 246 8.99 7.07 3.39
N ILE A 247 9.79 7.79 4.16
CA ILE A 247 11.25 7.81 4.06
C ILE A 247 11.87 8.04 5.43
N GLY A 248 13.11 7.63 5.64
CA GLY A 248 13.84 7.88 6.87
C GLY A 248 14.43 6.65 7.52
N ALA A 249 13.92 5.45 7.22
CA ALA A 249 14.43 4.20 7.77
C ALA A 249 15.96 4.05 7.57
N ASN A 250 16.47 4.49 6.45
CA ASN A 250 17.90 4.44 6.13
C ASN A 250 18.74 5.60 6.72
N ASN A 251 18.11 6.54 7.41
CA ASN A 251 18.79 7.65 8.09
C ASN A 251 18.90 7.40 9.60
N VAL A 252 17.93 6.74 10.19
CA VAL A 252 17.87 6.47 11.63
C VAL A 252 19.07 5.62 12.07
N GLY A 253 19.75 6.08 13.13
CA GLY A 253 20.96 5.44 13.65
C GLY A 253 22.26 5.78 12.90
N GLN A 254 22.17 6.49 11.77
CA GLN A 254 23.31 6.93 10.97
C GLN A 254 23.48 8.46 10.94
N SER A 255 22.43 9.19 11.25
CA SER A 255 22.41 10.64 11.33
C SER A 255 21.86 11.08 12.69
N ASP A 256 22.29 12.23 13.17
CA ASP A 256 21.71 12.84 14.37
C ASP A 256 20.34 13.43 14.07
N LYS A 257 19.55 13.67 15.12
CA LYS A 257 18.18 14.17 15.02
C LYS A 257 18.10 15.50 14.26
N THR A 258 18.98 16.42 14.53
CA THR A 258 19.00 17.75 13.90
C THR A 258 19.22 17.64 12.39
N SER A 259 20.16 16.82 11.98
CA SER A 259 20.44 16.54 10.56
C SER A 259 19.21 15.91 9.88
N ILE A 260 18.58 14.92 10.49
CA ILE A 260 17.37 14.29 9.95
C ILE A 260 16.25 15.32 9.77
N ILE A 261 16.02 16.18 10.76
CA ILE A 261 14.97 17.22 10.67
C ILE A 261 15.30 18.22 9.54
N ASN A 262 16.53 18.70 9.44
CA ASN A 262 16.91 19.64 8.38
C ASN A 262 16.79 19.02 6.98
N ASP A 263 17.14 17.75 6.84
CA ASP A 263 16.99 17.01 5.61
C ASP A 263 15.52 16.89 5.21
N TYR A 264 14.62 16.58 6.17
CA TYR A 264 13.19 16.54 5.92
C TYR A 264 12.63 17.92 5.54
N LEU A 265 13.04 18.99 6.22
CA LEU A 265 12.59 20.36 5.87
C LEU A 265 12.93 20.69 4.43
N THR A 266 14.14 20.34 3.99
CA THR A 266 14.58 20.54 2.61
C THR A 266 13.77 19.70 1.63
N LEU A 267 13.61 18.41 1.90
CA LEU A 267 12.85 17.48 1.07
C LEU A 267 11.39 17.94 0.91
N LEU A 268 10.72 18.20 2.03
CA LEU A 268 9.27 18.52 1.99
C LEU A 268 9.01 19.89 1.37
N SER A 269 9.95 20.84 1.50
CA SER A 269 9.86 22.10 0.77
C SER A 269 9.93 21.91 -0.74
N ALA A 270 10.83 21.05 -1.23
CA ALA A 270 10.91 20.73 -2.65
C ALA A 270 9.68 19.96 -3.15
N ILE A 271 9.17 19.01 -2.36
CA ILE A 271 7.93 18.28 -2.68
C ILE A 271 6.73 19.26 -2.73
N ARG A 272 6.65 20.22 -1.81
CA ARG A 272 5.60 21.25 -1.83
C ARG A 272 5.67 22.10 -3.10
N GLN A 273 6.86 22.45 -3.57
CA GLN A 273 7.02 23.16 -4.84
C GLN A 273 6.55 22.33 -6.04
N ALA A 274 6.85 21.02 -6.04
CA ALA A 274 6.41 20.10 -7.09
C ALA A 274 4.89 19.84 -7.06
N HIS A 275 4.28 19.87 -5.88
CA HIS A 275 2.87 19.56 -5.64
C HIS A 275 2.19 20.67 -4.81
N PRO A 276 1.99 21.88 -5.38
CA PRO A 276 1.60 23.07 -4.62
C PRO A 276 0.23 22.96 -3.93
N HIS A 277 -0.66 22.14 -4.46
CA HIS A 277 -2.04 22.00 -3.96
C HIS A 277 -2.30 20.69 -3.21
N ALA A 278 -1.39 19.73 -3.27
CA ALA A 278 -1.57 18.43 -2.65
C ALA A 278 -1.59 18.51 -1.12
N HIS A 279 -2.37 17.65 -0.48
CA HIS A 279 -2.15 17.35 0.93
C HIS A 279 -0.94 16.42 1.06
N ILE A 280 0.09 16.83 1.80
CA ILE A 280 1.28 16.03 2.02
C ILE A 280 1.11 15.23 3.32
N VAL A 281 1.21 13.91 3.23
CA VAL A 281 1.23 13.01 4.38
C VAL A 281 2.65 12.50 4.58
N VAL A 282 3.26 12.86 5.70
CA VAL A 282 4.52 12.26 6.13
C VAL A 282 4.16 11.00 6.92
N MET A 283 4.41 9.84 6.32
CA MET A 283 4.04 8.55 6.87
C MET A 283 5.28 7.73 7.18
N ASN A 284 5.44 7.33 8.42
CA ASN A 284 6.54 6.46 8.82
C ASN A 284 6.07 5.35 9.76
N GLY A 285 6.93 4.36 9.91
CA GLY A 285 6.73 3.30 10.86
C GLY A 285 7.35 3.62 12.20
N PHE A 286 6.84 2.96 13.20
CA PHE A 286 7.30 3.11 14.57
C PHE A 286 8.81 2.93 14.74
N GLY A 287 9.46 2.08 13.99
CA GLY A 287 10.90 1.80 14.12
C GLY A 287 11.83 2.95 13.75
N TRP A 288 11.37 3.94 13.03
CA TRP A 288 12.20 5.05 12.55
C TRP A 288 11.56 6.44 12.66
N ASP A 289 10.36 6.53 13.20
CA ASP A 289 9.72 7.79 13.52
C ASP A 289 8.72 7.61 14.66
N ARG A 290 9.05 8.15 15.80
CA ARG A 290 8.23 8.07 17.00
C ARG A 290 8.51 9.24 17.90
N ASP A 291 7.95 9.24 19.11
CA ASP A 291 8.16 10.31 20.08
C ASP A 291 9.62 10.41 20.53
N GLU A 292 9.92 11.30 21.43
CA GLU A 292 11.28 11.59 21.85
C GLU A 292 12.13 10.33 22.13
N PRO A 293 13.39 10.30 21.68
CA PRO A 293 14.08 11.35 20.92
C PRO A 293 13.91 11.25 19.40
N ALA A 294 13.02 10.42 18.89
CA ALA A 294 12.91 10.03 17.50
C ALA A 294 11.63 10.49 16.81
N ASN A 295 10.98 11.53 17.31
CA ASN A 295 9.80 12.14 16.71
C ASN A 295 10.12 13.12 15.57
N TYR A 296 10.96 12.70 14.65
CA TYR A 296 11.50 13.55 13.58
C TYR A 296 10.41 14.22 12.76
N THR A 297 9.46 13.46 12.29
CA THR A 297 8.42 13.98 11.40
C THR A 297 7.43 14.88 12.12
N GLN A 298 7.20 14.68 13.43
CA GLN A 298 6.36 15.59 14.21
C GLN A 298 6.99 16.98 14.30
N GLU A 299 8.28 17.06 14.60
CA GLU A 299 8.98 18.34 14.65
C GLU A 299 9.02 19.03 13.29
N VAL A 300 9.22 18.26 12.22
CA VAL A 300 9.24 18.77 10.85
C VAL A 300 7.90 19.38 10.47
N VAL A 301 6.81 18.66 10.69
CA VAL A 301 5.45 19.16 10.40
C VAL A 301 5.14 20.41 11.20
N ASN A 302 5.51 20.43 12.49
CA ASN A 302 5.33 21.60 13.34
C ASN A 302 6.15 22.82 12.85
N LYS A 303 7.41 22.61 12.40
CA LYS A 303 8.27 23.68 11.89
C LYS A 303 7.79 24.23 10.55
N LEU A 304 7.31 23.38 9.65
CA LEU A 304 6.77 23.83 8.35
C LEU A 304 5.44 24.55 8.51
N ALA A 305 4.66 24.21 9.53
CA ALA A 305 3.35 24.81 9.83
C ALA A 305 2.43 24.89 8.59
N ASP A 306 2.52 23.93 7.69
CA ASP A 306 1.74 23.87 6.47
C ASP A 306 0.39 23.22 6.77
N LYS A 307 -0.70 23.96 6.60
CA LYS A 307 -2.08 23.49 6.85
C LYS A 307 -2.50 22.29 5.99
N ASN A 308 -1.84 22.10 4.86
CA ASN A 308 -2.06 20.98 3.95
C ASN A 308 -0.98 19.89 4.14
N MET A 309 -0.49 19.74 5.36
CA MET A 309 0.47 18.69 5.71
C MET A 309 0.04 18.01 7.01
N SER A 310 0.20 16.72 7.06
CA SER A 310 -0.08 15.91 8.23
C SER A 310 0.94 14.81 8.41
N ARG A 311 0.91 14.18 9.57
CA ARG A 311 1.77 13.05 9.92
C ARG A 311 0.92 11.85 10.29
N VAL A 312 1.38 10.68 9.89
CA VAL A 312 0.84 9.42 10.37
C VAL A 312 1.98 8.43 10.65
N VAL A 313 1.86 7.71 11.75
CA VAL A 313 2.81 6.64 12.11
C VAL A 313 2.01 5.35 12.26
N PHE A 314 2.38 4.32 11.50
CA PHE A 314 1.77 3.01 11.69
C PHE A 314 2.38 2.35 12.95
N PRO A 315 1.53 1.75 13.81
CA PRO A 315 1.86 1.49 15.20
C PRO A 315 2.62 0.18 15.45
N TRP A 316 3.29 -0.38 14.47
CA TRP A 316 4.08 -1.60 14.62
C TRP A 316 5.40 -1.53 13.86
N LEU A 317 6.32 -2.38 14.24
CA LEU A 317 7.53 -2.68 13.50
C LEU A 317 7.28 -3.90 12.61
N PHE A 318 7.88 -3.90 11.44
CA PHE A 318 7.91 -5.11 10.64
C PHE A 318 8.63 -6.22 11.41
N ASN A 319 8.09 -7.42 11.35
CA ASN A 319 8.69 -8.55 12.02
C ASN A 319 10.05 -8.93 11.44
N GLU A 320 10.21 -8.71 10.15
CA GLU A 320 11.47 -8.74 9.44
C GLU A 320 11.85 -7.33 8.99
N TRP A 321 13.01 -7.14 8.43
CA TRP A 321 13.52 -5.83 8.03
C TRP A 321 12.60 -5.07 7.06
N HIS A 322 11.92 -5.79 6.17
CA HIS A 322 10.90 -5.26 5.25
C HIS A 322 9.54 -5.88 5.56
N GLY A 323 8.47 -5.11 5.33
CA GLY A 323 7.11 -5.57 5.52
C GLY A 323 6.68 -6.62 4.48
N CYS A 324 5.88 -7.58 4.91
CA CYS A 324 5.17 -8.48 4.02
C CYS A 324 3.80 -7.89 3.62
N GLU A 325 3.01 -8.61 2.81
CA GLU A 325 1.69 -8.16 2.35
C GLU A 325 0.76 -7.74 3.49
N TYR A 326 0.81 -8.40 4.65
CA TYR A 326 -0.02 -8.06 5.81
C TYR A 326 0.38 -6.74 6.44
N ASP A 327 1.68 -6.49 6.56
CA ASP A 327 2.18 -5.22 7.07
C ASP A 327 1.73 -4.09 6.16
N HIS A 328 1.84 -4.28 4.85
CA HIS A 328 1.41 -3.29 3.87
C HIS A 328 -0.10 -3.11 3.82
N ALA A 329 -0.90 -4.15 4.01
CA ALA A 329 -2.34 -4.06 4.14
C ALA A 329 -2.75 -3.25 5.39
N GLY A 330 -2.08 -3.51 6.53
CA GLY A 330 -2.26 -2.73 7.74
C GLY A 330 -1.85 -1.26 7.57
N MET A 331 -0.70 -0.99 6.94
CA MET A 331 -0.27 0.37 6.60
C MET A 331 -1.29 1.10 5.72
N ALA A 332 -1.84 0.42 4.71
CA ALA A 332 -2.86 1.00 3.84
C ALA A 332 -4.13 1.37 4.61
N ARG A 333 -4.55 0.54 5.57
CA ARG A 333 -5.69 0.84 6.44
C ARG A 333 -5.43 2.09 7.29
N VAL A 334 -4.30 2.12 7.99
CA VAL A 334 -3.91 3.28 8.81
C VAL A 334 -3.85 4.57 7.98
N LEU A 335 -3.31 4.49 6.76
CA LEU A 335 -3.27 5.63 5.86
C LEU A 335 -4.67 6.07 5.41
N CYS A 336 -5.52 5.14 5.00
CA CYS A 336 -6.90 5.43 4.58
C CYS A 336 -7.73 6.04 5.73
N ASP A 337 -7.61 5.51 6.94
CA ASP A 337 -8.29 6.04 8.12
C ASP A 337 -7.82 7.46 8.40
N HIS A 338 -6.51 7.71 8.37
CA HIS A 338 -5.94 9.05 8.53
C HIS A 338 -6.46 10.02 7.47
N LEU A 339 -6.44 9.63 6.20
CA LEU A 339 -6.94 10.46 5.09
C LEU A 339 -8.41 10.81 5.26
N SER A 340 -9.22 9.88 5.75
CA SER A 340 -10.64 10.09 6.04
C SER A 340 -10.89 11.14 7.12
N THR A 341 -9.96 11.31 8.08
CA THR A 341 -10.04 12.36 9.10
C THR A 341 -9.70 13.74 8.55
N ILE A 342 -8.88 13.81 7.50
CA ILE A 342 -8.49 15.07 6.86
C ILE A 342 -9.60 15.56 5.94
N ASN A 343 -10.11 14.67 5.11
CA ASN A 343 -11.19 14.96 4.19
C ASN A 343 -12.14 13.76 4.13
N PRO A 344 -13.41 13.88 4.58
CA PRO A 344 -14.38 12.80 4.53
C PRO A 344 -14.62 12.21 3.12
N ASP A 345 -14.31 12.94 2.07
CA ASP A 345 -14.39 12.45 0.70
C ASP A 345 -13.22 11.52 0.35
N TRP A 346 -12.17 11.48 1.14
CA TRP A 346 -11.02 10.59 0.97
C TRP A 346 -11.16 9.27 1.72
N LYS A 347 -12.37 8.88 2.06
CA LYS A 347 -12.66 7.58 2.65
C LYS A 347 -12.57 6.46 1.60
N PRO A 348 -12.26 5.24 2.01
CA PRO A 348 -12.33 4.06 1.16
C PRO A 348 -13.71 3.90 0.51
N VAL A 349 -13.73 3.62 -0.78
CA VAL A 349 -14.92 3.30 -1.56
C VAL A 349 -14.96 1.84 -1.98
N ARG A 350 -13.88 1.12 -1.69
CA ARG A 350 -13.75 -0.33 -1.87
C ARG A 350 -13.19 -0.93 -0.60
N GLU A 351 -13.60 -2.15 -0.32
CA GLU A 351 -12.96 -2.96 0.71
C GLU A 351 -11.54 -3.34 0.28
N MET A 352 -10.72 -3.72 1.24
CA MET A 352 -9.40 -4.27 0.96
C MET A 352 -9.55 -5.57 0.18
N ASP A 353 -8.89 -5.62 -0.97
CA ASP A 353 -9.05 -6.70 -1.94
C ASP A 353 -8.03 -7.83 -1.79
N VAL A 354 -7.14 -7.73 -0.82
CA VAL A 354 -6.06 -8.70 -0.63
C VAL A 354 -6.28 -9.53 0.62
N VAL A 355 -5.84 -9.02 1.74
CA VAL A 355 -5.99 -9.61 3.07
C VAL A 355 -6.29 -8.49 4.05
N ASP A 356 -7.04 -8.80 5.07
CA ASP A 356 -7.22 -7.86 6.17
C ASP A 356 -5.88 -7.71 6.92
N GLY A 357 -5.34 -6.52 6.89
CA GLY A 357 -4.14 -6.20 7.65
C GLY A 357 -4.38 -6.26 9.16
N TYR A 358 -3.33 -5.99 9.93
CA TYR A 358 -3.44 -5.90 11.39
C TYR A 358 -4.56 -4.95 11.83
N GLY A 359 -5.20 -5.28 12.95
CA GLY A 359 -6.18 -4.42 13.61
C GLY A 359 -7.65 -4.64 13.23
N LYS A 360 -7.97 -5.62 12.37
CA LYS A 360 -9.33 -6.08 12.13
C LYS A 360 -9.61 -7.35 12.95
N ASP A 361 -10.86 -7.61 13.29
CA ASP A 361 -11.30 -8.82 13.97
C ASP A 361 -10.52 -9.19 15.25
N GLY A 362 -10.36 -8.21 16.15
CA GLY A 362 -9.71 -8.45 17.44
C GLY A 362 -8.19 -8.45 17.36
N ASP A 363 -7.63 -7.62 16.52
CA ASP A 363 -6.18 -7.37 16.40
C ASP A 363 -5.32 -8.55 15.90
N VAL A 364 -5.90 -9.69 15.58
CA VAL A 364 -5.23 -10.82 14.91
C VAL A 364 -5.54 -10.78 13.43
N ALA A 365 -4.51 -10.69 12.60
CA ALA A 365 -4.69 -10.77 11.16
C ALA A 365 -5.01 -12.20 10.74
N ASN A 366 -6.08 -12.39 9.96
CA ASN A 366 -6.48 -13.69 9.41
C ASN A 366 -6.49 -14.83 10.44
N GLY A 367 -7.08 -14.58 11.61
CA GLY A 367 -7.17 -15.60 12.66
C GLY A 367 -8.11 -16.76 12.35
N SER A 368 -8.98 -16.61 11.35
CA SER A 368 -9.84 -17.67 10.78
C SER A 368 -9.18 -18.42 9.61
N PHE A 369 -8.00 -18.02 9.17
CA PHE A 369 -7.26 -18.60 8.05
C PHE A 369 -8.00 -18.63 6.69
N GLU A 370 -9.13 -17.93 6.57
CA GLU A 370 -9.94 -17.89 5.35
C GLU A 370 -9.26 -17.13 4.21
N GLN A 371 -8.39 -16.21 4.53
CA GLN A 371 -7.72 -15.37 3.56
C GLN A 371 -6.34 -15.92 3.21
N VAL A 372 -6.03 -15.85 1.95
CA VAL A 372 -4.69 -16.09 1.41
C VAL A 372 -4.31 -14.86 0.60
N ALA A 373 -3.16 -14.30 0.88
CA ALA A 373 -2.57 -13.30 0.01
C ALA A 373 -2.30 -13.93 -1.38
N PRO A 374 -2.36 -13.16 -2.46
CA PRO A 374 -2.17 -13.67 -3.82
C PRO A 374 -0.90 -14.49 -4.04
N LEU A 375 0.08 -14.33 -3.16
CA LEU A 375 1.39 -14.99 -3.20
C LEU A 375 1.52 -16.14 -2.22
N GLY A 376 0.44 -16.48 -1.53
CA GLY A 376 0.37 -17.61 -0.62
C GLY A 376 0.55 -17.28 0.85
N GLY A 377 0.95 -16.06 1.19
CA GLY A 377 1.02 -15.61 2.59
C GLY A 377 -0.37 -15.58 3.24
N PHE A 378 -0.47 -15.93 4.50
CA PHE A 378 -1.73 -15.94 5.24
C PHE A 378 -1.65 -15.21 6.60
N GLY A 379 -0.60 -14.38 6.80
CA GLY A 379 -0.43 -13.51 7.96
C GLY A 379 0.19 -14.13 9.19
N TRP A 380 0.52 -15.37 9.12
CA TRP A 380 1.19 -16.09 10.18
C TRP A 380 2.57 -16.53 9.73
N ARG A 381 3.56 -16.30 10.54
CA ARG A 381 4.95 -16.59 10.20
C ARG A 381 5.36 -17.93 10.71
N TYR A 382 6.15 -18.66 9.94
CA TYR A 382 6.71 -19.95 10.28
C TYR A 382 8.08 -20.10 9.63
N PHE A 383 8.91 -20.94 10.23
CA PHE A 383 10.27 -21.18 9.77
C PHE A 383 10.49 -22.63 9.30
N GLN A 384 9.59 -23.53 9.69
CA GLN A 384 9.63 -24.94 9.34
C GLN A 384 8.71 -25.22 8.17
N ASP A 385 9.11 -26.21 7.36
CA ASP A 385 8.27 -26.73 6.30
C ASP A 385 7.11 -27.57 6.85
N GLY A 386 6.03 -27.66 6.11
CA GLY A 386 4.90 -28.54 6.44
C GLY A 386 3.73 -27.86 7.17
N ILE A 387 3.85 -26.61 7.59
CA ILE A 387 2.69 -25.84 8.06
C ILE A 387 1.83 -25.49 6.86
N THR A 388 0.55 -25.87 6.90
CA THR A 388 -0.35 -25.75 5.75
C THR A 388 -1.73 -25.26 6.16
N ARG A 389 -2.36 -24.45 5.30
CA ARG A 389 -3.80 -24.23 5.35
C ARG A 389 -4.52 -25.45 4.77
N VAL A 390 -5.52 -25.90 5.48
CA VAL A 390 -6.34 -27.06 5.08
C VAL A 390 -7.74 -26.57 4.71
N HIS A 391 -8.14 -26.82 3.47
CA HIS A 391 -9.51 -26.57 3.02
C HIS A 391 -10.37 -27.78 3.37
N SER A 392 -11.30 -27.61 4.26
CA SER A 392 -12.25 -28.66 4.68
C SER A 392 -13.49 -28.02 5.34
N PRO A 393 -14.45 -27.56 4.52
CA PRO A 393 -15.65 -26.91 5.02
C PRO A 393 -16.45 -27.74 6.03
N GLU A 394 -16.40 -29.07 5.88
CA GLU A 394 -17.07 -30.01 6.78
C GLU A 394 -16.36 -30.21 8.12
N GLN A 395 -15.09 -29.82 8.23
CA GLN A 395 -14.28 -30.03 9.42
C GLN A 395 -13.84 -28.73 10.09
N SER A 396 -13.81 -27.60 9.35
CA SER A 396 -13.49 -26.30 9.93
C SER A 396 -14.57 -25.87 10.92
N PRO A 397 -14.22 -25.39 12.11
CA PRO A 397 -15.21 -24.90 13.07
C PRO A 397 -15.77 -23.52 12.71
N ALA A 398 -15.05 -22.77 11.87
CA ALA A 398 -15.43 -21.40 11.47
C ALA A 398 -15.00 -21.11 10.03
N GLY A 399 -15.91 -21.30 9.07
CA GLY A 399 -15.64 -21.09 7.65
C GLY A 399 -15.22 -22.37 6.92
N GLU A 400 -14.21 -22.26 6.06
CA GLU A 400 -13.81 -23.38 5.18
C GLU A 400 -12.37 -23.84 5.40
N TRP A 401 -11.57 -23.05 6.13
CA TRP A 401 -10.14 -23.28 6.28
C TRP A 401 -9.71 -23.29 7.74
N PHE A 402 -8.64 -24.04 8.02
CA PHE A 402 -7.92 -24.01 9.28
C PHE A 402 -6.42 -24.21 9.06
N LEU A 403 -5.61 -23.88 10.05
CA LEU A 403 -4.17 -24.08 9.97
C LEU A 403 -3.77 -25.41 10.60
N ARG A 404 -2.94 -26.17 9.90
CA ARG A 404 -2.32 -27.42 10.37
C ARG A 404 -0.85 -27.22 10.64
N ILE A 405 -0.43 -27.56 11.86
CA ILE A 405 0.93 -27.41 12.38
C ILE A 405 1.45 -28.81 12.72
N PRO A 406 2.44 -29.33 11.96
CA PRO A 406 3.07 -30.63 12.27
C PRO A 406 3.82 -30.60 13.60
N GLU A 407 3.98 -31.76 14.21
CA GLU A 407 4.81 -31.93 15.39
C GLU A 407 6.21 -31.32 15.22
N GLY A 408 6.70 -30.66 16.24
CA GLY A 408 7.99 -29.96 16.25
C GLY A 408 8.01 -28.63 15.48
N SER A 409 6.87 -28.21 14.93
CA SER A 409 6.76 -26.97 14.19
C SER A 409 6.06 -25.88 15.00
N GLU A 410 6.32 -24.62 14.64
CA GLU A 410 5.67 -23.46 15.26
C GLU A 410 5.27 -22.40 14.25
N THR A 411 4.22 -21.68 14.57
CA THR A 411 3.84 -20.46 13.87
C THR A 411 3.60 -19.32 14.85
N HIS A 412 3.74 -18.09 14.39
CA HIS A 412 3.54 -16.94 15.25
C HIS A 412 3.02 -15.71 14.50
N GLN A 413 2.42 -14.81 15.26
CA GLN A 413 2.02 -13.51 14.77
C GLN A 413 2.31 -12.43 15.80
N PRO A 414 2.99 -11.33 15.42
CA PRO A 414 3.12 -10.14 16.24
C PRO A 414 1.85 -9.28 16.12
N ASN A 415 1.39 -8.74 17.25
CA ASN A 415 0.28 -7.81 17.30
C ASN A 415 0.66 -6.58 18.14
N PRO A 416 0.11 -5.41 17.87
CA PRO A 416 0.29 -4.25 18.74
C PRO A 416 -0.24 -4.52 20.15
N ALA A 417 0.47 -4.01 21.17
CA ALA A 417 0.04 -4.08 22.56
C ALA A 417 0.57 -2.87 23.36
N HIS A 418 0.02 -2.66 24.55
CA HIS A 418 0.42 -1.60 25.45
C HIS A 418 0.76 -2.16 26.83
N SER A 419 1.54 -1.40 27.61
CA SER A 419 1.82 -1.72 29.00
C SER A 419 0.55 -1.69 29.84
N ALA A 420 0.54 -2.50 30.89
CA ALA A 420 -0.57 -2.61 31.85
C ALA A 420 -1.92 -3.02 31.26
N GLN A 421 -1.92 -3.69 30.11
CA GLN A 421 -3.12 -4.13 29.42
C GLN A 421 -3.37 -5.63 29.63
N ARG A 422 -4.61 -6.01 29.89
CA ARG A 422 -5.01 -7.42 29.87
C ARG A 422 -5.31 -7.83 28.43
N CYS A 423 -4.66 -8.90 27.97
CA CYS A 423 -4.83 -9.48 26.65
C CYS A 423 -5.37 -10.90 26.79
N THR A 424 -6.38 -11.26 26.02
CA THR A 424 -6.94 -12.61 26.01
C THR A 424 -7.00 -13.11 24.57
N PHE A 425 -6.28 -14.19 24.30
CA PHE A 425 -6.41 -14.92 23.03
C PHE A 425 -7.47 -16.00 23.17
N HIS A 426 -8.39 -16.04 22.23
CA HIS A 426 -9.39 -17.08 22.03
C HIS A 426 -9.04 -17.84 20.78
N PHE A 427 -9.19 -19.16 20.77
CA PHE A 427 -8.92 -20.01 19.60
C PHE A 427 -9.60 -21.35 19.75
N GLN A 428 -9.78 -22.04 18.63
CA GLN A 428 -10.24 -23.41 18.58
C GLN A 428 -9.07 -24.32 18.19
N LEU A 429 -8.94 -25.47 18.85
CA LEU A 429 -7.83 -26.37 18.69
C LEU A 429 -8.28 -27.82 18.72
N ARG A 430 -7.66 -28.66 17.86
CA ARG A 430 -7.81 -30.11 17.87
C ARG A 430 -6.52 -30.81 17.45
N SER A 431 -6.46 -32.13 17.68
CA SER A 431 -5.46 -33.03 17.12
C SER A 431 -6.09 -34.40 16.86
N ALA A 432 -5.95 -34.94 15.66
CA ALA A 432 -6.54 -36.22 15.29
C ALA A 432 -6.03 -37.36 16.17
N ASP A 433 -4.76 -37.33 16.57
CA ASP A 433 -4.04 -38.42 17.23
C ASP A 433 -3.73 -38.11 18.71
N LYS A 434 -4.46 -37.25 19.36
CA LYS A 434 -4.10 -36.68 20.66
C LYS A 434 -2.75 -35.96 20.63
N GLY A 435 -2.79 -34.66 20.70
CA GLY A 435 -1.59 -33.81 20.63
C GLY A 435 -1.45 -32.91 21.83
N GLN A 436 -0.31 -32.30 21.96
CA GLN A 436 -0.07 -31.22 22.90
C GLN A 436 0.46 -30.02 22.16
N ALA A 437 -0.20 -28.87 22.39
CA ALA A 437 0.27 -27.58 21.93
C ALA A 437 0.78 -26.73 23.10
N THR A 438 1.80 -25.92 22.87
CA THR A 438 2.15 -24.79 23.72
C THR A 438 1.71 -23.52 23.04
N ILE A 439 0.86 -22.75 23.71
CA ILE A 439 0.53 -21.37 23.37
C ILE A 439 1.47 -20.50 24.17
N ARG A 440 2.44 -19.91 23.50
CA ARG A 440 3.39 -18.98 24.12
C ARG A 440 3.02 -17.55 23.79
N VAL A 441 2.91 -16.73 24.81
CA VAL A 441 2.67 -15.29 24.67
C VAL A 441 3.90 -14.56 25.17
N GLU A 442 4.47 -13.72 24.33
CA GLU A 442 5.65 -12.88 24.62
C GLU A 442 5.29 -11.41 24.49
N PHE A 443 5.90 -10.57 25.31
CA PHE A 443 5.84 -9.12 25.13
C PHE A 443 7.19 -8.59 24.69
N ARG A 444 7.16 -7.64 23.78
CA ARG A 444 8.35 -6.95 23.26
C ARG A 444 8.26 -5.47 23.54
N ASP A 445 9.42 -4.92 23.88
CA ASP A 445 9.57 -3.49 24.09
C ASP A 445 9.67 -2.73 22.76
N GLN A 446 9.75 -1.43 22.89
CA GLN A 446 9.87 -0.52 21.75
C GLN A 446 11.20 -0.63 21.01
N GLN A 447 12.22 -1.26 21.58
CA GLN A 447 13.51 -1.40 20.94
C GLN A 447 13.55 -2.53 19.92
N TYR A 448 12.38 -3.18 19.67
CA TYR A 448 12.24 -4.21 18.66
C TYR A 448 13.23 -5.38 18.82
N ARG A 449 12.72 -6.59 18.85
CA ARG A 449 13.42 -7.86 19.06
C ARG A 449 13.82 -8.18 20.49
N ASN A 450 13.68 -7.26 21.43
CA ASN A 450 13.94 -7.58 22.81
C ASN A 450 12.65 -8.11 23.46
N GLU A 451 12.65 -9.38 23.81
CA GLU A 451 11.65 -9.89 24.74
C GLU A 451 11.82 -9.16 26.07
N ILE A 452 10.72 -8.63 26.59
CA ILE A 452 10.73 -8.06 27.92
C ILE A 452 10.98 -9.20 28.91
N LYS A 453 12.06 -9.08 29.67
CA LYS A 453 12.52 -10.12 30.58
C LYS A 453 11.38 -10.66 31.44
N ASP A 454 11.28 -11.98 31.54
CA ASP A 454 10.30 -12.72 32.35
C ASP A 454 8.82 -12.44 31.96
N SER A 455 8.57 -11.86 30.78
CA SER A 455 7.21 -11.56 30.31
C SER A 455 6.54 -12.73 29.60
N ALA A 456 7.31 -13.65 29.05
CA ALA A 456 6.78 -14.81 28.34
C ALA A 456 5.97 -15.72 29.27
N LYS A 457 4.83 -16.21 28.75
CA LYS A 457 3.96 -17.18 29.43
C LYS A 457 3.65 -18.32 28.48
N ASP A 458 3.86 -19.53 28.96
CA ASP A 458 3.57 -20.76 28.25
C ASP A 458 2.33 -21.44 28.83
N PHE A 459 1.38 -21.77 27.95
CA PHE A 459 0.17 -22.50 28.26
C PHE A 459 0.17 -23.81 27.50
N LYS A 460 0.32 -24.92 28.22
CA LYS A 460 0.27 -26.26 27.63
C LYS A 460 -1.18 -26.71 27.54
N ILE A 461 -1.62 -27.07 26.34
CA ILE A 461 -2.99 -27.46 26.05
C ILE A 461 -2.97 -28.86 25.42
N GLN A 462 -3.76 -29.75 26.01
CA GLN A 462 -3.99 -31.08 25.43
C GLN A 462 -5.07 -30.98 24.38
N ALA A 463 -4.79 -31.46 23.18
CA ALA A 463 -5.70 -31.47 22.05
C ALA A 463 -6.24 -32.88 21.79
N GLY A 464 -7.55 -33.01 21.71
CA GLY A 464 -8.23 -34.24 21.30
C GLY A 464 -8.75 -34.15 19.86
N ALA A 465 -9.44 -35.18 19.39
CA ALA A 465 -9.94 -35.27 18.03
C ALA A 465 -11.05 -34.26 17.69
N GLN A 466 -11.72 -33.73 18.70
CA GLN A 466 -12.79 -32.75 18.53
C GLN A 466 -12.23 -31.32 18.67
N TRP A 467 -12.80 -30.39 17.90
CA TRP A 467 -12.55 -28.99 18.10
C TRP A 467 -13.04 -28.52 19.47
N LEU A 468 -12.17 -27.92 20.24
CA LEU A 468 -12.48 -27.32 21.53
C LEU A 468 -12.06 -25.86 21.54
N GLU A 469 -12.91 -25.04 22.10
CA GLU A 469 -12.60 -23.62 22.34
C GLU A 469 -11.70 -23.49 23.57
N HIS A 470 -10.66 -22.68 23.43
CA HIS A 470 -9.69 -22.36 24.47
C HIS A 470 -9.51 -20.86 24.57
N SER A 471 -9.10 -20.42 25.76
CA SER A 471 -8.67 -19.05 25.95
C SER A 471 -7.46 -18.98 26.88
N VAL A 472 -6.54 -18.07 26.59
CA VAL A 472 -5.40 -17.77 27.44
C VAL A 472 -5.37 -16.27 27.69
N SER A 473 -5.25 -15.90 28.98
CA SER A 473 -5.22 -14.49 29.38
C SER A 473 -3.87 -14.17 30.01
N VAL A 474 -3.32 -13.04 29.62
CA VAL A 474 -2.06 -12.51 30.13
C VAL A 474 -2.23 -11.05 30.50
N GLN A 475 -1.48 -10.61 31.48
CA GLN A 475 -1.32 -9.19 31.80
C GLN A 475 0.01 -8.74 31.26
N SER A 476 0.00 -7.70 30.42
CA SER A 476 1.23 -7.09 29.94
C SER A 476 1.99 -6.40 31.08
N PRO A 477 3.32 -6.34 31.00
CA PRO A 477 4.13 -5.64 31.98
C PRO A 477 3.65 -4.21 32.24
N ALA A 478 3.83 -3.75 33.47
CA ALA A 478 3.56 -2.36 33.82
C ALA A 478 4.53 -1.41 33.11
N PRO A 479 4.15 -0.14 32.90
CA PRO A 479 5.08 0.87 32.42
C PRO A 479 6.30 0.97 33.34
N THR A 480 7.47 1.10 32.77
CA THR A 480 8.73 1.16 33.52
C THR A 480 9.14 2.56 33.91
N GLY A 481 8.48 3.59 33.34
CA GLY A 481 8.88 4.98 33.46
C GLY A 481 9.98 5.38 32.47
N ASP A 482 10.68 4.40 31.90
CA ASP A 482 11.48 4.57 30.68
C ASP A 482 10.68 3.95 29.51
N GLN A 483 10.04 4.81 28.79
CA GLN A 483 9.14 4.46 27.69
C GLN A 483 9.79 3.55 26.63
N SER A 484 11.12 3.53 26.52
CA SER A 484 11.83 2.64 25.60
C SER A 484 11.70 1.17 25.97
N HIS A 485 11.37 0.86 27.20
CA HIS A 485 11.17 -0.48 27.73
C HIS A 485 9.69 -0.83 27.96
N ASP A 486 8.80 0.07 27.58
CA ASP A 486 7.36 -0.21 27.66
C ASP A 486 6.92 -1.18 26.58
N VAL A 487 5.83 -1.89 26.85
CA VAL A 487 5.28 -2.88 25.91
C VAL A 487 4.85 -2.19 24.62
N TRP A 488 5.29 -2.77 23.53
CA TRP A 488 4.92 -2.34 22.18
C TRP A 488 4.22 -3.41 21.36
N GLN A 489 4.65 -4.65 21.51
CA GLN A 489 4.09 -5.79 20.80
C GLN A 489 3.80 -6.94 21.73
N ILE A 490 2.76 -7.70 21.41
CA ILE A 490 2.48 -9.03 21.90
C ILE A 490 2.67 -10.02 20.76
N ILE A 491 3.43 -11.08 21.02
CA ILE A 491 3.64 -12.15 20.06
C ILE A 491 2.87 -13.37 20.54
N LEU A 492 1.98 -13.88 19.70
CA LEU A 492 1.35 -15.18 19.90
C LEU A 492 2.13 -16.23 19.13
N ARG A 493 2.66 -17.24 19.83
CA ARG A 493 3.27 -18.45 19.23
C ARG A 493 2.40 -19.65 19.50
N ILE A 494 2.28 -20.50 18.52
CA ILE A 494 1.57 -21.78 18.58
C ILE A 494 2.58 -22.84 18.21
N ILE A 495 2.92 -23.71 19.15
CA ILE A 495 3.95 -24.73 19.03
C ILE A 495 3.30 -26.10 19.15
N ALA A 496 3.42 -26.94 18.15
CA ALA A 496 3.00 -28.35 18.21
C ALA A 496 4.09 -29.20 18.87
N ASN A 497 3.90 -29.49 20.16
CA ASN A 497 4.90 -30.28 20.93
C ASN A 497 4.78 -31.78 20.67
N GLU A 498 3.56 -32.29 20.60
CA GLU A 498 3.24 -33.70 20.36
C GLU A 498 2.09 -33.78 19.36
N GLY A 499 2.22 -34.62 18.37
CA GLY A 499 1.22 -34.80 17.31
C GLY A 499 0.98 -33.57 16.45
N THR A 500 0.17 -33.72 15.43
CA THR A 500 -0.22 -32.64 14.55
C THR A 500 -1.36 -31.82 15.18
N ILE A 501 -1.21 -30.52 15.22
CA ILE A 501 -2.19 -29.58 15.78
C ILE A 501 -2.89 -28.86 14.66
N ASP A 502 -4.22 -28.90 14.67
CA ASP A 502 -5.09 -28.04 13.86
C ASP A 502 -5.59 -26.89 14.75
N ILE A 503 -5.52 -25.64 14.24
CA ILE A 503 -5.99 -24.44 14.95
C ILE A 503 -6.81 -23.56 14.03
N ASP A 504 -7.83 -22.89 14.60
CA ASP A 504 -8.73 -21.99 13.90
C ASP A 504 -9.32 -20.94 14.83
N ASN A 505 -9.98 -19.94 14.24
CA ASN A 505 -10.76 -18.90 14.91
C ASN A 505 -9.98 -18.16 16.02
N VAL A 506 -8.73 -17.80 15.71
CA VAL A 506 -7.86 -17.09 16.65
C VAL A 506 -8.27 -15.61 16.73
N LYS A 507 -8.51 -15.13 17.94
CA LYS A 507 -8.89 -13.73 18.22
C LYS A 507 -8.13 -13.21 19.41
N LEU A 508 -7.78 -11.92 19.40
CA LEU A 508 -7.23 -11.21 20.52
C LEU A 508 -8.27 -10.22 21.04
N THR A 509 -8.61 -10.30 22.31
CA THR A 509 -9.47 -9.31 22.97
C THR A 509 -8.72 -8.58 24.07
N SER A 510 -8.86 -7.26 24.09
CA SER A 510 -8.32 -6.39 25.13
C SER A 510 -9.47 -5.58 25.75
N PRO A 511 -9.71 -5.66 27.05
CA PRO A 511 -10.97 -5.17 27.65
C PRO A 511 -11.21 -3.66 27.58
N ASN A 512 -10.23 -2.83 27.27
CA ASN A 512 -10.30 -1.39 27.57
C ASN A 512 -10.13 -0.43 26.39
N GLU A 513 -10.03 -0.88 25.16
CA GLU A 513 -9.93 0.09 24.05
C GLU A 513 -10.61 -0.42 22.79
N LYS A 514 -11.67 0.29 22.37
CA LYS A 514 -11.86 0.47 20.92
C LYS A 514 -10.63 1.25 20.49
N ARG A 515 -9.65 0.59 19.88
CA ARG A 515 -8.56 1.29 19.22
C ARG A 515 -9.16 2.21 18.18
N ASP A 516 -9.07 3.48 18.46
CA ASP A 516 -9.19 4.51 17.45
C ASP A 516 -7.84 4.53 16.72
N PRO A 517 -7.74 4.02 15.48
CA PRO A 517 -6.51 4.13 14.69
C PRO A 517 -6.06 5.59 14.52
N ALA A 518 -7.00 6.55 14.65
CA ALA A 518 -6.74 7.97 14.66
C ALA A 518 -6.14 8.47 16.00
N ALA A 519 -6.30 7.74 17.10
CA ALA A 519 -5.71 8.11 18.39
C ALA A 519 -4.17 7.94 18.43
N SER A 520 -3.58 7.21 17.48
CA SER A 520 -2.13 7.19 17.26
C SER A 520 -1.60 8.50 16.66
N THR A 521 -2.48 9.41 16.27
CA THR A 521 -2.14 10.74 15.74
C THR A 521 -2.01 11.78 16.85
N GLY A 522 -1.14 11.62 17.81
CA GLY A 522 -0.73 12.76 18.61
C GLY A 522 -0.78 12.70 20.12
N ALA A 523 -1.09 11.60 20.74
CA ALA A 523 -1.03 11.49 22.19
C ALA A 523 -0.12 10.33 22.61
N ASN A 524 1.06 10.67 23.10
CA ASN A 524 1.93 9.83 23.92
C ASN A 524 2.36 8.48 23.38
N ILE A 525 3.07 8.49 22.26
CA ILE A 525 3.95 7.37 21.89
C ILE A 525 5.32 7.62 22.51
N PRO A 526 5.85 6.70 23.29
CA PRO A 526 7.03 6.90 24.11
C PRO A 526 8.37 6.87 23.34
N SER A 527 9.39 7.52 23.86
CA SER A 527 10.70 7.75 23.25
C SER A 527 11.61 6.52 23.16
N VAL A 528 12.46 6.43 22.17
CA VAL A 528 13.40 5.32 21.98
C VAL A 528 14.85 5.73 21.76
N ARG A 529 15.72 5.00 22.40
CA ARG A 529 17.15 5.03 22.18
C ARG A 529 17.55 4.39 20.83
N LYS A 530 18.62 4.92 20.26
CA LYS A 530 19.23 4.55 18.97
C LYS A 530 19.20 3.05 18.69
N LEU A 531 18.53 2.64 17.64
CA LEU A 531 18.78 1.36 16.99
C LEU A 531 20.20 1.34 16.46
N LYS A 532 21.07 0.54 17.06
CA LYS A 532 22.32 0.14 16.42
C LYS A 532 21.95 -0.94 15.40
N ILE A 533 21.91 -0.56 14.16
CA ILE A 533 21.88 -1.49 13.03
C ILE A 533 23.30 -2.00 12.86
N LYS A 534 23.49 -3.30 13.11
CA LYS A 534 24.71 -4.00 12.68
C LYS A 534 24.59 -4.41 11.23
#